data_7a024590c000bcfed05498b79048827f
#
_entry.id   7a024590c000bcfed05498b79048827f
#
_cell.length_a   1.000
_cell.length_b   1.000
_cell.length_c   1.000
_cell.angle_alpha   90.00
_cell.angle_beta   90.00
_cell.angle_gamma   90.00
#
_symmetry.space_group_name_H-M   'P 1'
#
loop_
_entity.id
_entity.type
_entity.pdbx_description
1 polymer ?
#
loop_
_entity_poly.entity_id
_entity_poly.type
_entity_poly.pdbx_seq_one_letter_code
_entity_poly.pdbx_strand_id
1 'polypeptide(L)'
;MVFKESLVLALVGSFCLTFGGCAYNGPAAPSFAAMPGPHKSYESFQGDDQYCQTSAQQAIGYQSPGRAANDAAVGTAVVGTALGALAGAALGSAAGHVGTGAAVGAGTGLVAGSAVGSGNAAAAGGSLQARYDTVYAQCMTAKGNRIPPPPPYYWGGY
;
A
#
# COMPACT_ATOMS: atom_id res chain seq x y z
N MET A 1 35.73 14.88 18.08
CA MET A 1 34.25 14.84 18.16
C MET A 1 33.58 14.68 16.80
N VAL A 2 34.10 15.22 15.73
CA VAL A 2 33.53 15.19 14.36
C VAL A 2 33.39 13.76 13.78
N PHE A 3 34.31 12.85 14.08
CA PHE A 3 34.31 11.46 13.56
C PHE A 3 33.15 10.61 14.07
N LYS A 4 32.67 10.87 15.28
CA LYS A 4 31.57 10.11 15.92
C LYS A 4 30.21 10.49 15.30
N GLU A 5 30.04 11.75 14.98
CA GLU A 5 28.84 12.29 14.31
C GLU A 5 28.70 11.73 12.87
N SER A 6 29.82 11.68 12.12
CA SER A 6 29.81 11.13 10.75
C SER A 6 29.51 9.64 10.72
N LEU A 7 29.97 8.88 11.72
CA LEU A 7 29.69 7.43 11.81
C LEU A 7 28.22 7.16 12.12
N VAL A 8 27.60 7.96 12.98
CA VAL A 8 26.16 7.83 13.31
C VAL A 8 25.31 8.18 12.11
N LEU A 9 25.64 9.25 11.37
CA LEU A 9 24.93 9.62 10.14
C LEU A 9 25.06 8.54 9.04
N ALA A 10 26.22 7.92 8.89
CA ALA A 10 26.44 6.83 7.94
C ALA A 10 25.65 5.55 8.33
N LEU A 11 25.57 5.22 9.61
CA LEU A 11 24.81 4.07 10.12
C LEU A 11 23.29 4.28 9.96
N VAL A 12 22.79 5.48 10.25
CA VAL A 12 21.37 5.82 10.08
C VAL A 12 20.99 5.83 8.59
N GLY A 13 21.85 6.38 7.72
CA GLY A 13 21.66 6.38 6.28
C GLY A 13 21.64 4.96 5.68
N SER A 14 22.54 4.07 6.16
CA SER A 14 22.60 2.67 5.73
C SER A 14 21.38 1.86 6.19
N PHE A 15 20.85 2.15 7.38
CA PHE A 15 19.66 1.49 7.92
C PHE A 15 18.39 1.84 7.14
N CYS A 16 18.24 3.09 6.67
CA CYS A 16 17.10 3.51 5.85
C CYS A 16 17.07 2.85 4.48
N LEU A 17 18.23 2.49 3.90
CA LEU A 17 18.31 1.87 2.57
C LEU A 17 17.94 0.38 2.58
N THR A 18 18.02 -0.31 3.72
CA THR A 18 17.71 -1.75 3.83
C THR A 18 16.24 -2.06 4.03
N PHE A 19 15.40 -1.08 4.40
CA PHE A 19 13.96 -1.25 4.59
C PHE A 19 13.10 -0.76 3.42
N GLY A 20 13.71 -0.44 2.28
CA GLY A 20 13.01 -0.16 1.04
C GLY A 20 12.27 -1.41 0.54
N GLY A 21 11.14 -1.73 1.13
CA GLY A 21 10.27 -2.80 0.65
C GLY A 21 9.90 -2.55 -0.81
N CYS A 22 10.06 -3.54 -1.68
CA CYS A 22 9.63 -3.49 -3.07
C CYS A 22 8.11 -3.36 -3.10
N ALA A 23 7.60 -2.14 -3.18
CA ALA A 23 6.18 -1.91 -3.41
C ALA A 23 5.86 -2.25 -4.87
N TYR A 24 5.00 -3.21 -5.06
CA TYR A 24 4.49 -3.53 -6.39
C TYR A 24 3.58 -2.41 -6.88
N ASN A 25 4.08 -1.62 -7.83
CA ASN A 25 3.35 -0.52 -8.47
C ASN A 25 2.79 -0.91 -9.85
N GLY A 26 2.64 -2.20 -10.11
CA GLY A 26 2.08 -2.70 -11.35
C GLY A 26 0.60 -2.32 -11.55
N PRO A 27 0.07 -2.47 -12.78
CA PRO A 27 -1.35 -2.27 -13.03
C PRO A 27 -2.17 -3.24 -12.16
N ALA A 28 -3.40 -2.84 -11.82
CA ALA A 28 -4.32 -3.71 -11.13
C ALA A 28 -4.57 -4.98 -11.97
N ALA A 29 -4.58 -6.11 -11.31
CA ALA A 29 -4.91 -7.40 -11.89
C ALA A 29 -5.96 -8.09 -11.02
N PRO A 30 -6.78 -9.02 -11.57
CA PRO A 30 -7.74 -9.77 -10.77
C PRO A 30 -7.05 -10.55 -9.66
N SER A 31 -7.61 -10.53 -8.45
CA SER A 31 -7.09 -11.31 -7.32
C SER A 31 -7.49 -12.80 -7.37
N PHE A 32 -8.35 -13.16 -8.30
CA PHE A 32 -8.84 -14.53 -8.53
C PHE A 32 -8.80 -14.88 -10.02
N ALA A 33 -8.72 -16.17 -10.32
CA ALA A 33 -8.76 -16.67 -11.68
C ALA A 33 -10.21 -16.93 -12.11
N ALA A 34 -10.64 -16.30 -13.21
CA ALA A 34 -11.89 -16.67 -13.88
C ALA A 34 -11.69 -17.90 -14.75
N MET A 35 -12.78 -18.61 -15.04
CA MET A 35 -12.79 -19.79 -15.90
C MET A 35 -13.76 -19.60 -17.06
N PRO A 36 -13.44 -20.17 -18.23
CA PRO A 36 -14.37 -20.11 -19.37
C PRO A 36 -15.73 -20.75 -19.03
N GLY A 37 -16.77 -20.16 -19.52
CA GLY A 37 -18.12 -20.72 -19.44
C GLY A 37 -18.27 -22.00 -20.25
N PRO A 38 -19.33 -22.80 -20.00
CA PRO A 38 -19.62 -23.97 -20.80
C PRO A 38 -19.78 -23.56 -22.28
N HIS A 39 -19.20 -24.31 -23.18
CA HIS A 39 -19.22 -24.09 -24.62
C HIS A 39 -18.44 -22.85 -25.13
N LYS A 40 -17.60 -22.22 -24.33
CA LYS A 40 -16.69 -21.15 -24.77
C LYS A 40 -15.32 -21.69 -25.14
N SER A 41 -14.80 -21.24 -26.29
CA SER A 41 -13.41 -21.48 -26.64
C SER A 41 -12.49 -20.66 -25.74
N TYR A 42 -11.26 -21.14 -25.51
CA TYR A 42 -10.26 -20.42 -24.74
C TYR A 42 -9.92 -19.05 -25.34
N GLU A 43 -9.91 -18.94 -26.65
CA GLU A 43 -9.67 -17.67 -27.37
C GLU A 43 -10.78 -16.64 -27.09
N SER A 44 -12.05 -17.06 -27.13
CA SER A 44 -13.17 -16.20 -26.73
C SER A 44 -13.09 -15.76 -25.27
N PHE A 45 -12.66 -16.67 -24.39
CA PHE A 45 -12.44 -16.35 -22.98
C PHE A 45 -11.33 -15.30 -22.80
N GLN A 46 -10.20 -15.42 -23.50
CA GLN A 46 -9.13 -14.42 -23.43
C GLN A 46 -9.59 -13.03 -23.90
N GLY A 47 -10.41 -12.96 -24.95
CA GLY A 47 -10.98 -11.69 -25.39
C GLY A 47 -11.89 -11.05 -24.34
N ASP A 48 -12.74 -11.87 -23.69
CA ASP A 48 -13.59 -11.41 -22.60
C ASP A 48 -12.75 -10.95 -21.40
N ASP A 49 -11.70 -11.70 -21.06
CA ASP A 49 -10.79 -11.40 -19.95
C ASP A 49 -10.12 -10.03 -20.13
N GLN A 50 -9.52 -9.79 -21.28
CA GLN A 50 -8.89 -8.50 -21.60
C GLN A 50 -9.88 -7.34 -21.56
N TYR A 51 -11.08 -7.53 -22.12
CA TYR A 51 -12.13 -6.52 -22.10
C TYR A 51 -12.55 -6.20 -20.65
N CYS A 52 -12.78 -7.23 -19.83
CA CYS A 52 -13.23 -7.06 -18.46
C CYS A 52 -12.14 -6.47 -17.56
N GLN A 53 -10.87 -6.82 -17.76
CA GLN A 53 -9.74 -6.18 -17.08
C GLN A 53 -9.66 -4.68 -17.42
N THR A 54 -9.82 -4.32 -18.70
CA THR A 54 -9.83 -2.90 -19.11
C THR A 54 -10.99 -2.14 -18.47
N SER A 55 -12.19 -2.74 -18.44
CA SER A 55 -13.37 -2.13 -17.81
C SER A 55 -13.16 -1.94 -16.29
N ALA A 56 -12.54 -2.91 -15.62
CA ALA A 56 -12.22 -2.81 -14.18
C ALA A 56 -11.15 -1.74 -13.92
N GLN A 57 -10.13 -1.63 -14.78
CA GLN A 57 -9.13 -0.56 -14.68
C GLN A 57 -9.74 0.84 -14.86
N GLN A 58 -10.68 0.99 -15.79
CA GLN A 58 -11.42 2.25 -15.96
C GLN A 58 -12.23 2.59 -14.70
N ALA A 59 -12.88 1.61 -14.09
CA ALA A 59 -13.69 1.81 -12.89
C ALA A 59 -12.88 2.31 -11.68
N ILE A 60 -11.60 1.96 -11.60
CA ILE A 60 -10.68 2.47 -10.55
C ILE A 60 -9.85 3.68 -11.02
N GLY A 61 -10.18 4.26 -12.18
CA GLY A 61 -9.47 5.42 -12.74
C GLY A 61 -8.02 5.13 -13.11
N TYR A 62 -7.70 3.90 -13.52
CA TYR A 62 -6.34 3.43 -13.82
C TYR A 62 -5.34 3.57 -12.65
N GLN A 63 -5.84 3.71 -11.43
CA GLN A 63 -4.99 3.77 -10.25
C GLN A 63 -4.50 2.36 -9.89
N SER A 64 -3.24 2.27 -9.49
CA SER A 64 -2.70 1.03 -8.96
C SER A 64 -3.04 0.91 -7.46
N PRO A 65 -3.64 -0.20 -6.99
CA PRO A 65 -3.85 -0.45 -5.57
C PRO A 65 -2.56 -0.35 -4.74
N GLY A 66 -1.44 -0.83 -5.28
CA GLY A 66 -0.14 -0.72 -4.64
C GLY A 66 0.35 0.73 -4.52
N ARG A 67 0.12 1.56 -5.54
CA ARG A 67 0.44 2.99 -5.47
C ARG A 67 -0.41 3.71 -4.43
N ALA A 68 -1.73 3.48 -4.43
CA ALA A 68 -2.61 4.08 -3.43
C ALA A 68 -2.22 3.67 -2.00
N ALA A 69 -1.84 2.42 -1.79
CA ALA A 69 -1.32 1.95 -0.52
C ALA A 69 -0.02 2.68 -0.11
N ASN A 70 0.92 2.81 -1.05
CA ASN A 70 2.18 3.53 -0.80
C ASN A 70 1.96 5.00 -0.47
N ASP A 71 1.12 5.69 -1.24
CA ASP A 71 0.84 7.11 -1.01
C ASP A 71 0.21 7.33 0.38
N ALA A 72 -0.69 6.45 0.81
CA ALA A 72 -1.27 6.48 2.14
C ALA A 72 -0.23 6.20 3.24
N ALA A 73 0.64 5.22 3.05
CA ALA A 73 1.70 4.89 4.00
C ALA A 73 2.72 6.03 4.15
N VAL A 74 3.22 6.56 3.02
CA VAL A 74 4.18 7.66 3.00
C VAL A 74 3.58 8.92 3.60
N GLY A 75 2.35 9.28 3.24
CA GLY A 75 1.67 10.44 3.79
C GLY A 75 1.58 10.39 5.31
N THR A 76 1.20 9.25 5.88
CA THR A 76 1.08 9.06 7.33
C THR A 76 2.45 9.09 8.02
N ALA A 77 3.48 8.49 7.42
CA ALA A 77 4.85 8.50 7.96
C ALA A 77 5.42 9.92 7.98
N VAL A 78 5.23 10.69 6.91
CA VAL A 78 5.70 12.09 6.83
C VAL A 78 5.02 12.96 7.89
N VAL A 79 3.71 12.87 8.02
CA VAL A 79 2.96 13.62 9.06
C VAL A 79 3.41 13.20 10.45
N GLY A 80 3.54 11.90 10.74
CA GLY A 80 4.03 11.40 12.03
C GLY A 80 5.42 11.93 12.37
N THR A 81 6.33 11.90 11.40
CA THR A 81 7.70 12.41 11.58
C THR A 81 7.71 13.90 11.86
N ALA A 82 6.94 14.71 11.12
CA ALA A 82 6.88 16.15 11.29
C ALA A 82 6.30 16.54 12.66
N LEU A 83 5.18 15.94 13.05
CA LEU A 83 4.55 16.18 14.35
C LEU A 83 5.43 15.70 15.51
N GLY A 84 6.07 14.54 15.36
CA GLY A 84 7.01 14.01 16.34
C GLY A 84 8.24 14.91 16.52
N ALA A 85 8.81 15.45 15.42
CA ALA A 85 9.92 16.38 15.47
C ALA A 85 9.55 17.68 16.18
N LEU A 86 8.38 18.24 15.90
CA LEU A 86 7.89 19.47 16.54
C LEU A 86 7.65 19.26 18.04
N ALA A 87 6.98 18.20 18.43
CA ALA A 87 6.74 17.85 19.83
C ALA A 87 8.06 17.58 20.56
N GLY A 88 8.97 16.82 19.95
CA GLY A 88 10.28 16.54 20.49
C GLY A 88 11.16 17.78 20.65
N ALA A 89 11.11 18.72 19.68
CA ALA A 89 11.79 20.00 19.76
C ALA A 89 11.27 20.85 20.93
N ALA A 90 9.94 20.90 21.12
CA ALA A 90 9.31 21.63 22.21
C ALA A 90 9.72 21.07 23.58
N LEU A 91 9.73 19.75 23.76
CA LEU A 91 10.19 19.11 24.99
C LEU A 91 11.69 19.26 25.18
N GLY A 92 12.49 19.12 24.12
CA GLY A 92 13.93 19.29 24.13
C GLY A 92 14.36 20.73 24.44
N SER A 93 13.54 21.73 24.09
CA SER A 93 13.83 23.15 24.42
C SER A 93 13.80 23.41 25.93
N ALA A 94 12.92 22.76 26.67
CA ALA A 94 12.86 22.86 28.13
C ALA A 94 14.11 22.28 28.81
N ALA A 95 14.77 21.30 28.17
CA ALA A 95 16.01 20.68 28.65
C ALA A 95 17.29 21.28 28.04
N GLY A 96 17.18 22.32 27.20
CA GLY A 96 18.32 22.96 26.52
C GLY A 96 18.89 22.18 25.34
N HIS A 97 18.22 21.12 24.88
CA HIS A 97 18.70 20.21 23.83
C HIS A 97 17.67 20.02 22.70
N VAL A 98 17.25 21.13 22.04
CA VAL A 98 16.22 21.15 20.98
C VAL A 98 16.52 20.17 19.86
N GLY A 99 17.77 20.11 19.38
CA GLY A 99 18.16 19.23 18.29
C GLY A 99 18.04 17.75 18.62
N THR A 100 18.44 17.35 19.83
CA THR A 100 18.30 15.97 20.29
C THR A 100 16.84 15.60 20.49
N GLY A 101 16.04 16.51 21.06
CA GLY A 101 14.60 16.31 21.24
C GLY A 101 13.88 16.15 19.90
N ALA A 102 14.18 17.01 18.92
CA ALA A 102 13.63 16.91 17.57
C ALA A 102 14.00 15.59 16.87
N ALA A 103 15.25 15.15 16.97
CA ALA A 103 15.70 13.90 16.36
C ALA A 103 15.03 12.67 16.96
N VAL A 104 14.93 12.60 18.28
CA VAL A 104 14.22 11.51 18.99
C VAL A 104 12.73 11.55 18.66
N GLY A 105 12.11 12.73 18.68
CA GLY A 105 10.71 12.92 18.35
C GLY A 105 10.40 12.56 16.89
N ALA A 106 11.26 12.92 15.94
CA ALA A 106 11.12 12.50 14.54
C ALA A 106 11.20 10.99 14.39
N GLY A 107 12.14 10.33 15.05
CA GLY A 107 12.29 8.88 15.01
C GLY A 107 11.08 8.14 15.58
N THR A 108 10.60 8.56 16.76
CA THR A 108 9.39 7.97 17.37
C THR A 108 8.14 8.26 16.56
N GLY A 109 8.01 9.47 15.99
CA GLY A 109 6.93 9.87 15.12
C GLY A 109 6.91 9.09 13.80
N LEU A 110 8.08 8.77 13.24
CA LEU A 110 8.20 7.91 12.06
C LEU A 110 7.69 6.49 12.37
N VAL A 111 8.13 5.90 13.49
CA VAL A 111 7.69 4.54 13.88
C VAL A 111 6.19 4.51 14.14
N ALA A 112 5.65 5.45 14.89
CA ALA A 112 4.20 5.54 15.16
C ALA A 112 3.42 5.81 13.86
N GLY A 113 3.89 6.74 13.03
CA GLY A 113 3.29 7.08 11.74
C GLY A 113 3.29 5.90 10.76
N SER A 114 4.35 5.09 10.74
CA SER A 114 4.41 3.91 9.88
C SER A 114 3.49 2.79 10.35
N ALA A 115 3.29 2.62 11.67
CA ALA A 115 2.35 1.65 12.22
C ALA A 115 0.89 2.00 11.84
N VAL A 116 0.50 3.28 11.96
CA VAL A 116 -0.82 3.76 11.49
C VAL A 116 -0.90 3.73 9.97
N GLY A 117 0.19 4.07 9.28
CA GLY A 117 0.30 4.09 7.83
C GLY A 117 0.08 2.72 7.19
N SER A 118 0.50 1.64 7.83
CA SER A 118 0.26 0.27 7.33
C SER A 118 -1.23 -0.08 7.29
N GLY A 119 -2.00 0.33 8.29
CA GLY A 119 -3.46 0.17 8.30
C GLY A 119 -4.15 0.99 7.20
N ASN A 120 -3.75 2.26 7.03
CA ASN A 120 -4.27 3.13 5.98
C ASN A 120 -3.89 2.63 4.59
N ALA A 121 -2.68 2.11 4.41
CA ALA A 121 -2.22 1.50 3.17
C ALA A 121 -3.05 0.27 2.80
N ALA A 122 -3.28 -0.62 3.77
CA ALA A 122 -4.12 -1.79 3.56
C ALA A 122 -5.55 -1.42 3.18
N ALA A 123 -6.14 -0.41 3.85
CA ALA A 123 -7.48 0.08 3.54
C ALA A 123 -7.54 0.73 2.15
N ALA A 124 -6.60 1.59 1.80
CA ALA A 124 -6.58 2.28 0.51
C ALA A 124 -6.35 1.31 -0.66
N GLY A 125 -5.35 0.44 -0.57
CA GLY A 125 -5.07 -0.55 -1.58
C GLY A 125 -6.17 -1.61 -1.67
N GLY A 126 -6.66 -2.09 -0.52
CA GLY A 126 -7.70 -3.10 -0.45
C GLY A 126 -9.04 -2.62 -1.01
N SER A 127 -9.43 -1.38 -0.76
CA SER A 127 -10.68 -0.82 -1.29
C SER A 127 -10.65 -0.68 -2.82
N LEU A 128 -9.53 -0.25 -3.41
CA LEU A 128 -9.35 -0.18 -4.86
C LEU A 128 -9.33 -1.57 -5.49
N GLN A 129 -8.63 -2.52 -4.88
CA GLN A 129 -8.59 -3.91 -5.34
C GLN A 129 -9.98 -4.54 -5.31
N ALA A 130 -10.73 -4.38 -4.20
CA ALA A 130 -12.08 -4.90 -4.08
C ALA A 130 -13.03 -4.32 -5.14
N ARG A 131 -12.90 -3.03 -5.45
CA ARG A 131 -13.67 -2.39 -6.53
C ARG A 131 -13.30 -2.94 -7.91
N TYR A 132 -12.01 -3.11 -8.18
CA TYR A 132 -11.52 -3.74 -9.40
C TYR A 132 -12.11 -5.15 -9.55
N ASP A 133 -11.95 -5.98 -8.53
CA ASP A 133 -12.41 -7.37 -8.53
C ASP A 133 -13.93 -7.49 -8.71
N THR A 134 -14.68 -6.58 -8.09
CA THR A 134 -16.14 -6.54 -8.25
C THR A 134 -16.55 -6.26 -9.68
N VAL A 135 -15.98 -5.23 -10.32
CA VAL A 135 -16.30 -4.88 -11.71
C VAL A 135 -15.85 -5.99 -12.68
N TYR A 136 -14.66 -6.54 -12.45
CA TYR A 136 -14.15 -7.65 -13.24
C TYR A 136 -15.06 -8.89 -13.14
N ALA A 137 -15.46 -9.28 -11.92
CA ALA A 137 -16.35 -10.42 -11.67
C ALA A 137 -17.71 -10.23 -12.36
N GLN A 138 -18.32 -9.05 -12.23
CA GLN A 138 -19.60 -8.73 -12.86
C GLN A 138 -19.50 -8.79 -14.38
N CYS A 139 -18.44 -8.23 -14.96
CA CYS A 139 -18.21 -8.26 -16.39
C CYS A 139 -18.03 -9.69 -16.91
N MET A 140 -17.18 -10.49 -16.27
CA MET A 140 -16.93 -11.89 -16.64
C MET A 140 -18.20 -12.74 -16.54
N THR A 141 -18.99 -12.53 -15.50
CA THR A 141 -20.27 -13.23 -15.30
C THR A 141 -21.28 -12.82 -16.38
N ALA A 142 -21.39 -11.53 -16.70
CA ALA A 142 -22.26 -11.02 -17.75
C ALA A 142 -21.87 -11.58 -19.15
N LYS A 143 -20.58 -11.84 -19.34
CA LYS A 143 -20.04 -12.51 -20.54
C LYS A 143 -20.29 -14.04 -20.52
N GLY A 144 -20.85 -14.60 -19.44
CA GLY A 144 -21.12 -16.02 -19.30
C GLY A 144 -19.91 -16.86 -18.89
N ASN A 145 -18.87 -16.23 -18.37
CA ASN A 145 -17.73 -16.91 -17.74
C ASN A 145 -18.03 -17.25 -16.30
N ARG A 146 -17.24 -18.14 -15.70
CA ARG A 146 -17.42 -18.61 -14.33
C ARG A 146 -16.39 -17.97 -13.41
N ILE A 147 -16.86 -17.49 -12.26
CA ILE A 147 -16.03 -17.03 -11.18
C ILE A 147 -16.02 -18.13 -10.11
N PRO A 148 -14.85 -18.64 -9.67
CA PRO A 148 -14.79 -19.59 -8.58
C PRO A 148 -15.33 -18.94 -7.29
N PRO A 149 -15.99 -19.71 -6.42
CA PRO A 149 -16.37 -19.21 -5.11
C PRO A 149 -15.11 -18.84 -4.32
N PRO A 150 -15.15 -17.80 -3.47
CA PRO A 150 -14.02 -17.47 -2.62
C PRO A 150 -13.64 -18.65 -1.74
N PRO A 151 -12.35 -18.88 -1.52
CA PRO A 151 -11.91 -19.97 -0.66
C PRO A 151 -12.45 -19.81 0.76
N PRO A 152 -12.81 -20.89 1.46
CA PRO A 152 -13.56 -20.87 2.73
C PRO A 152 -12.86 -20.17 3.90
N TYR A 153 -11.55 -19.92 3.79
CA TYR A 153 -10.78 -19.25 4.85
C TYR A 153 -10.85 -17.71 4.81
N TYR A 154 -11.49 -17.10 3.79
CA TYR A 154 -11.67 -15.64 3.75
C TYR A 154 -12.78 -15.12 4.69
N TRP A 155 -13.60 -16.02 5.27
CA TRP A 155 -14.71 -15.64 6.15
C TRP A 155 -14.37 -15.70 7.66
N GLY A 156 -13.11 -15.97 8.01
CA GLY A 156 -12.67 -16.19 9.40
C GLY A 156 -11.87 -15.07 10.05
N GLY A 157 -11.87 -13.87 9.51
CA GLY A 157 -10.99 -12.81 9.99
C GLY A 157 -11.70 -11.47 10.28
N TYR A 158 -12.58 -11.45 11.29
CA TYR A 158 -13.00 -10.24 11.99
C TYR A 158 -13.08 -10.55 13.47
#